data_7126c49697c18a7d1c3875311cb57146
#
_entry.id   7126c49697c18a7d1c3875311cb57146
#
_cell.length_a   1.000
_cell.length_b   1.000
_cell.length_c   1.000
_cell.angle_alpha   90.00
_cell.angle_beta   90.00
_cell.angle_gamma   90.00
#
_symmetry.space_group_name_H-M   'P 1'
#
loop_
_entity.id
_entity.type
_entity.pdbx_description
1 polymer ?
#
loop_
_entity_poly.entity_id
_entity_poly.type
_entity_poly.pdbx_seq_one_letter_code
_entity_poly.pdbx_strand_id
1 'polypeptide(L)'
;MTADILYIRNPAVAATEIDAETFLVEPETGEVFYLDEVTSALWRFIDEPRRESEIVQAFAEAFPDTGTAQIAVDIRAALTDMTERDLVVPRAPDGP
;
A
#
# COMPACT_ATOMS: atom_id res chain seq x y z
N MET A 1 13.08 9.00 17.50
CA MET A 1 13.33 8.69 16.11
C MET A 1 12.21 7.84 15.54
N THR A 2 11.68 8.25 14.41
CA THR A 2 10.55 7.56 13.82
C THR A 2 11.05 6.38 12.98
N ALA A 3 10.46 5.20 13.18
CA ALA A 3 10.80 4.04 12.37
C ALA A 3 10.25 4.21 10.97
N ASP A 4 11.04 3.85 9.98
CA ASP A 4 10.63 3.87 8.58
C ASP A 4 10.13 2.48 8.22
N ILE A 5 8.85 2.26 8.43
CA ILE A 5 8.23 0.94 8.28
C ILE A 5 8.37 0.43 6.84
N LEU A 6 8.76 -0.84 6.73
CA LEU A 6 8.82 -1.54 5.45
C LEU A 6 7.51 -2.27 5.23
N TYR A 7 6.92 -2.10 4.05
CA TYR A 7 5.66 -2.75 3.70
C TYR A 7 5.88 -3.76 2.60
N ILE A 8 5.27 -4.91 2.76
CA ILE A 8 5.29 -5.97 1.74
C ILE A 8 3.86 -6.44 1.48
N ARG A 9 3.59 -6.92 0.27
CA ARG A 9 2.30 -7.52 -0.03
C ARG A 9 2.15 -8.81 0.75
N ASN A 10 0.93 -9.09 1.19
CA ASN A 10 0.65 -10.41 1.75
C ASN A 10 0.63 -11.42 0.60
N PRO A 11 1.54 -12.40 0.57
CA PRO A 11 1.63 -13.32 -0.56
C PRO A 11 0.42 -14.24 -0.71
N ALA A 12 -0.41 -14.35 0.33
CA ALA A 12 -1.63 -15.15 0.27
C ALA A 12 -2.76 -14.45 -0.49
N VAL A 13 -2.64 -13.15 -0.74
CA VAL A 13 -3.68 -12.38 -1.41
C VAL A 13 -3.48 -12.44 -2.92
N ALA A 14 -4.53 -12.79 -3.66
CA ALA A 14 -4.48 -12.80 -5.12
C ALA A 14 -5.00 -11.47 -5.67
N ALA A 15 -4.33 -10.97 -6.71
CA ALA A 15 -4.74 -9.71 -7.35
C ALA A 15 -5.26 -10.00 -8.75
N THR A 16 -6.33 -9.32 -9.11
CA THR A 16 -6.92 -9.40 -10.46
C THR A 16 -7.18 -8.00 -10.95
N GLU A 17 -6.77 -7.70 -12.17
CA GLU A 17 -7.04 -6.41 -12.79
C GLU A 17 -8.03 -6.61 -13.94
N ILE A 18 -9.10 -5.82 -13.91
CA ILE A 18 -10.14 -5.84 -14.94
C ILE A 18 -10.39 -4.39 -15.33
N ASP A 19 -10.14 -4.04 -16.60
CA ASP A 19 -10.35 -2.68 -17.12
C ASP A 19 -9.68 -1.60 -16.27
N ALA A 20 -8.42 -1.84 -15.91
CA ALA A 20 -7.62 -0.92 -15.08
C ALA A 20 -8.08 -0.84 -13.61
N GLU A 21 -9.06 -1.61 -13.22
CA GLU A 21 -9.49 -1.72 -11.84
C GLU A 21 -8.81 -2.92 -11.18
N THR A 22 -8.42 -2.77 -9.93
CA THR A 22 -7.73 -3.83 -9.20
C THR A 22 -8.63 -4.39 -8.11
N PHE A 23 -8.74 -5.70 -8.09
CA PHE A 23 -9.49 -6.44 -7.07
C PHE A 23 -8.54 -7.38 -6.35
N LEU A 24 -8.60 -7.39 -5.04
CA LEU A 24 -7.81 -8.32 -4.23
C LEU A 24 -8.74 -9.34 -3.63
N VAL A 25 -8.31 -10.59 -3.63
CA VAL A 25 -9.10 -11.69 -3.09
C VAL A 25 -8.34 -12.34 -1.95
N GLU A 26 -9.00 -12.44 -0.80
CA GLU A 26 -8.48 -13.16 0.35
C GLU A 26 -8.93 -14.62 0.22
N PRO A 27 -8.03 -15.56 -0.11
CA PRO A 27 -8.45 -16.94 -0.43
C PRO A 27 -9.06 -17.71 0.73
N GLU A 28 -8.69 -17.38 1.97
CA GLU A 28 -9.24 -18.09 3.11
C GLU A 28 -10.70 -17.76 3.38
N THR A 29 -11.09 -16.51 3.18
CA THR A 29 -12.44 -16.06 3.46
C THR A 29 -13.27 -15.87 2.20
N GLY A 30 -12.60 -15.77 1.04
CA GLY A 30 -13.27 -15.45 -0.22
C GLY A 30 -13.66 -13.99 -0.35
N GLU A 31 -13.22 -13.15 0.59
CA GLU A 31 -13.51 -11.72 0.52
C GLU A 31 -12.82 -11.08 -0.67
N VAL A 32 -13.54 -10.17 -1.32
CA VAL A 32 -13.02 -9.42 -2.47
C VAL A 32 -12.96 -7.96 -2.08
N PHE A 33 -11.78 -7.35 -2.28
CA PHE A 33 -11.57 -5.93 -1.98
C PHE A 33 -11.36 -5.18 -3.28
N TYR A 34 -12.18 -4.18 -3.51
CA TYR A 34 -12.00 -3.29 -4.65
C TYR A 34 -11.04 -2.17 -4.24
N LEU A 35 -10.03 -1.94 -5.04
CA LEU A 35 -9.06 -0.87 -4.78
C LEU A 35 -9.38 0.33 -5.67
N ASP A 36 -9.51 1.48 -5.05
CA ASP A 36 -9.68 2.72 -5.80
C ASP A 36 -8.37 3.08 -6.51
N GLU A 37 -8.37 4.19 -7.23
CA GLU A 37 -7.22 4.59 -8.04
C GLU A 37 -5.94 4.74 -7.22
N VAL A 38 -6.03 5.42 -6.07
CA VAL A 38 -4.87 5.66 -5.22
C VAL A 38 -4.37 4.36 -4.60
N THR A 39 -5.28 3.56 -4.06
CA THR A 39 -4.91 2.30 -3.41
C THR A 39 -4.38 1.28 -4.42
N SER A 40 -4.92 1.30 -5.65
CA SER A 40 -4.40 0.44 -6.72
C SER A 40 -2.97 0.81 -7.08
N ALA A 41 -2.69 2.11 -7.19
CA ALA A 41 -1.33 2.59 -7.46
C ALA A 41 -0.37 2.18 -6.34
N LEU A 42 -0.84 2.29 -5.10
CA LEU A 42 -0.08 1.89 -3.93
C LEU A 42 0.23 0.39 -3.96
N TRP A 43 -0.77 -0.43 -4.26
CA TRP A 43 -0.58 -1.87 -4.37
C TRP A 43 0.45 -2.23 -5.44
N ARG A 44 0.40 -1.58 -6.60
CA ARG A 44 1.37 -1.82 -7.67
C ARG A 44 2.78 -1.42 -7.27
N PHE A 45 2.90 -0.32 -6.52
CA PHE A 45 4.21 0.16 -6.09
C PHE A 45 4.86 -0.77 -5.08
N ILE A 46 4.06 -1.53 -4.31
CA ILE A 46 4.56 -2.50 -3.33
C ILE A 46 4.76 -3.89 -3.98
N ASP A 47 5.05 -3.94 -5.27
CA ASP A 47 5.40 -5.20 -5.93
C ASP A 47 6.70 -5.78 -5.38
N GLU A 48 7.55 -4.90 -4.82
CA GLU A 48 8.71 -5.28 -4.04
C GLU A 48 8.59 -4.58 -2.69
N PRO A 49 9.29 -5.06 -1.65
CA PRO A 49 9.24 -4.38 -0.36
C PRO A 49 9.61 -2.90 -0.49
N ARG A 50 8.80 -2.03 0.11
CA ARG A 50 8.99 -0.58 0.04
C ARG A 50 8.87 0.03 1.42
N ARG A 51 9.73 1.01 1.70
CA ARG A 51 9.65 1.77 2.94
C ARG A 51 8.57 2.84 2.82
N GLU A 52 7.96 3.19 3.94
CA GLU A 52 6.93 4.24 3.94
C GLU A 52 7.46 5.54 3.32
N SER A 53 8.71 5.92 3.64
CA SER A 53 9.31 7.13 3.08
C SER A 53 9.45 7.06 1.57
N GLU A 54 9.81 5.90 1.03
CA GLU A 54 9.91 5.71 -0.42
C GLU A 54 8.55 5.88 -1.09
N ILE A 55 7.52 5.34 -0.46
CA ILE A 55 6.15 5.41 -0.99
C ILE A 55 5.68 6.86 -1.01
N VAL A 56 5.87 7.57 0.11
CA VAL A 56 5.48 8.97 0.21
C VAL A 56 6.20 9.81 -0.84
N GLN A 57 7.51 9.60 -1.00
CA GLN A 57 8.29 10.35 -1.97
C GLN A 57 7.82 10.10 -3.39
N ALA A 58 7.60 8.84 -3.75
CA ALA A 58 7.15 8.50 -5.10
C ALA A 58 5.79 9.12 -5.41
N PHE A 59 4.86 9.09 -4.45
CA PHE A 59 3.54 9.68 -4.65
C PHE A 59 3.60 11.21 -4.67
N ALA A 60 4.48 11.81 -3.87
CA ALA A 60 4.66 13.26 -3.91
C ALA A 60 5.17 13.73 -5.26
N GLU A 61 6.04 12.95 -5.88
CA GLU A 61 6.55 13.26 -7.21
C GLU A 61 5.48 13.07 -8.30
N ALA A 62 4.62 12.07 -8.13
CA ALA A 62 3.55 11.79 -9.08
C ALA A 62 2.40 12.80 -8.97
N PHE A 63 2.20 13.37 -7.79
CA PHE A 63 1.11 14.30 -7.53
C PHE A 63 1.65 15.60 -6.91
N PRO A 64 2.43 16.38 -7.67
CA PRO A 64 3.13 17.55 -7.11
C PRO A 64 2.21 18.64 -6.59
N ASP A 65 0.97 18.71 -7.10
CA ASP A 65 0.02 19.74 -6.69
C ASP A 65 -0.66 19.46 -5.35
N THR A 66 -0.56 18.23 -4.86
CA THR A 66 -1.23 17.85 -3.61
C THR A 66 -0.46 18.31 -2.37
N GLY A 67 0.87 18.34 -2.47
CA GLY A 67 1.70 18.68 -1.32
C GLY A 67 2.14 17.46 -0.53
N THR A 68 3.41 17.44 -0.16
CA THR A 68 4.03 16.29 0.50
C THR A 68 3.37 15.94 1.83
N ALA A 69 2.99 16.95 2.62
CA ALA A 69 2.37 16.68 3.92
C ALA A 69 1.03 15.97 3.78
N GLN A 70 0.22 16.39 2.81
CA GLN A 70 -1.06 15.74 2.55
C GLN A 70 -0.87 14.34 2.00
N ILE A 71 0.09 14.16 1.11
CA ILE A 71 0.43 12.84 0.57
C ILE A 71 0.81 11.89 1.71
N ALA A 72 1.63 12.34 2.64
CA ALA A 72 2.07 11.50 3.76
C ALA A 72 0.87 11.04 4.60
N VAL A 73 -0.07 11.94 4.87
CA VAL A 73 -1.28 11.62 5.64
C VAL A 73 -2.13 10.58 4.88
N ASP A 74 -2.35 10.81 3.60
CA ASP A 74 -3.18 9.94 2.78
C ASP A 74 -2.57 8.54 2.61
N ILE A 75 -1.27 8.49 2.38
CA ILE A 75 -0.55 7.21 2.23
C ILE A 75 -0.59 6.42 3.54
N ARG A 76 -0.34 7.09 4.66
CA ARG A 76 -0.38 6.41 5.95
C ARG A 76 -1.77 5.86 6.25
N ALA A 77 -2.82 6.62 5.95
CA ALA A 77 -4.19 6.16 6.15
C ALA A 77 -4.49 4.93 5.28
N ALA A 78 -4.06 4.96 4.02
CA ALA A 78 -4.27 3.84 3.10
C ALA A 78 -3.50 2.59 3.56
N LEU A 79 -2.24 2.76 3.98
CA LEU A 79 -1.43 1.64 4.47
C LEU A 79 -2.00 1.04 5.74
N THR A 80 -2.53 1.88 6.64
CA THR A 80 -3.16 1.41 7.86
C THR A 80 -4.40 0.57 7.54
N ASP A 81 -5.23 1.04 6.62
CA ASP A 81 -6.41 0.32 6.20
C ASP A 81 -6.05 -1.02 5.56
N MET A 82 -5.06 -1.02 4.67
CA MET A 82 -4.62 -2.25 4.01
C MET A 82 -4.00 -3.23 5.01
N THR A 83 -3.31 -2.72 6.02
CA THR A 83 -2.73 -3.57 7.07
C THR A 83 -3.83 -4.22 7.91
N GLU A 84 -4.85 -3.46 8.25
CA GLU A 84 -5.98 -3.98 9.02
C GLU A 84 -6.75 -5.07 8.27
N ARG A 85 -6.74 -5.00 6.95
CA ARG A 85 -7.39 -6.00 6.10
C ARG A 85 -6.45 -7.15 5.71
N ASP A 86 -5.25 -7.17 6.25
CA ASP A 86 -4.22 -8.17 5.95
C ASP A 86 -3.81 -8.23 4.48
N LEU A 87 -3.92 -7.11 3.79
CA LEU A 87 -3.51 -7.03 2.39
C LEU A 87 -2.02 -6.75 2.26
N VAL A 88 -1.46 -5.99 3.20
CA VAL A 88 -0.02 -5.75 3.29
C VAL A 88 0.46 -6.05 4.69
N VAL A 89 1.74 -6.34 4.82
CA VAL A 89 2.37 -6.69 6.09
C VAL A 89 3.44 -5.65 6.41
N PRO A 90 3.31 -4.94 7.55
CA PRO A 90 4.36 -4.00 7.95
C PRO A 90 5.48 -4.72 8.67
N ARG A 91 6.71 -4.26 8.45
CA ARG A 91 7.87 -4.80 9.14
C ARG A 91 8.74 -3.66 9.65
N ALA A 92 9.27 -3.83 10.85
CA ALA A 92 10.21 -2.87 11.39
C ALA A 92 11.47 -2.86 10.54
N PRO A 93 12.04 -1.69 10.25
CA PRO A 93 13.21 -1.59 9.35
C PRO A 93 14.45 -2.28 9.90
N ASP A 94 14.60 -2.28 11.20
CA ASP A 94 15.76 -2.89 11.85
C ASP A 94 15.44 -4.24 12.44
N GLY A 95 14.48 -4.93 11.92
CA GLY A 95 14.01 -6.15 12.54
C GLY A 95 15.07 -6.80 13.39
N PRO A 96 14.78 -7.45 14.43
CA PRO A 96 15.77 -8.17 15.21
C PRO A 96 16.33 -9.33 14.43
#